data_baffc24965952b238a69f287e580d592
#
_entry.id   baffc24965952b238a69f287e580d592
#
_cell.length_a   1.000
_cell.length_b   1.000
_cell.length_c   1.000
_cell.angle_alpha   90.00
_cell.angle_beta   90.00
_cell.angle_gamma   90.00
#
_symmetry.space_group_name_H-M   'P 1'
#
loop_
_entity.id
_entity.type
_entity.pdbx_description
1 polymer ?
#
loop_
_entity_poly.entity_id
_entity_poly.type
_entity_poly.pdbx_seq_one_letter_code
_entity_poly.pdbx_strand_id
1 'polypeptide(L)'
;MANWNPPADLTYAAKRDVLAAYFHEYGFTRVVETGLYNGQGSSYQFIGQAIVVVCDLRQEWCDQASREGVSLAVCGDTRDTFEGVLRFLTGPALFWLDSHLVVEAEEENDSPLESELAAILPWEHAARSVVLIDDVRMFGRSNWPVIEDVVLMCEPMWDVTVKDDIVRCVPRD
;
A
#
# COMPACT_ATOMS: atom_id res chain seq x y z
N MET A 1 -14.71 -24.35 5.79
CA MET A 1 -14.22 -22.96 5.95
C MET A 1 -13.65 -22.84 7.35
N ALA A 2 -12.33 -22.67 7.48
CA ALA A 2 -11.76 -22.36 8.79
C ALA A 2 -12.35 -21.03 9.25
N ASN A 3 -12.72 -20.89 10.51
CA ASN A 3 -13.16 -19.64 11.08
C ASN A 3 -12.00 -18.64 10.98
N TRP A 4 -12.00 -17.82 9.94
CA TRP A 4 -11.10 -16.68 9.84
C TRP A 4 -11.40 -15.74 11.01
N ASN A 5 -10.43 -15.60 11.90
CA ASN A 5 -10.50 -14.65 13.00
C ASN A 5 -9.58 -13.49 12.62
N PRO A 6 -10.11 -12.34 12.19
CA PRO A 6 -9.26 -11.24 11.71
C PRO A 6 -8.29 -10.80 12.82
N PRO A 7 -7.06 -10.46 12.49
CA PRO A 7 -6.09 -9.93 13.43
C PRO A 7 -6.60 -8.62 14.07
N ALA A 8 -6.08 -8.30 15.24
CA ALA A 8 -6.33 -7.00 15.85
C ALA A 8 -5.64 -5.89 15.02
N ASP A 9 -6.29 -4.73 14.91
CA ASP A 9 -5.70 -3.56 14.27
C ASP A 9 -4.39 -3.15 14.95
N LEU A 10 -3.38 -2.89 14.15
CA LEU A 10 -2.14 -2.31 14.65
C LEU A 10 -2.31 -0.80 14.91
N THR A 11 -1.64 -0.30 15.92
CA THR A 11 -1.54 1.15 16.09
C THR A 11 -0.77 1.77 14.92
N TYR A 12 -1.07 3.01 14.59
CA TYR A 12 -0.36 3.77 13.56
C TYR A 12 1.17 3.74 13.74
N ALA A 13 1.64 3.83 15.00
CA ALA A 13 3.07 3.73 15.30
C ALA A 13 3.64 2.35 14.94
N ALA A 14 2.93 1.27 15.27
CA ALA A 14 3.38 -0.09 14.94
C ALA A 14 3.40 -0.35 13.42
N LYS A 15 2.43 0.19 12.66
CA LYS A 15 2.43 0.13 11.19
C LYS A 15 3.65 0.84 10.60
N ARG A 16 4.00 2.01 11.12
CA ARG A 16 5.20 2.75 10.71
C ARG A 16 6.49 1.99 11.03
N ASP A 17 6.57 1.31 12.17
CA ASP A 17 7.73 0.49 12.54
C ASP A 17 7.90 -0.70 11.60
N VAL A 18 6.80 -1.36 11.19
CA VAL A 18 6.83 -2.42 10.18
C VAL A 18 7.37 -1.88 8.86
N LEU A 19 6.84 -0.75 8.38
CA LEU A 19 7.27 -0.13 7.13
C LEU A 19 8.76 0.24 7.19
N ALA A 20 9.23 0.81 8.31
CA ALA A 20 10.64 1.15 8.53
C ALA A 20 11.56 -0.08 8.53
N ALA A 21 11.12 -1.19 9.11
CA ALA A 21 11.89 -2.42 9.12
C ALA A 21 12.19 -2.91 7.70
N TYR A 22 11.17 -3.00 6.84
CA TYR A 22 11.36 -3.38 5.43
C TYR A 22 12.16 -2.36 4.63
N PHE A 23 11.98 -1.06 4.87
CA PHE A 23 12.77 -0.01 4.22
C PHE A 23 14.27 -0.20 4.45
N HIS A 24 14.67 -0.45 5.69
CA HIS A 24 16.07 -0.63 6.05
C HIS A 24 16.63 -2.00 5.65
N GLU A 25 15.85 -3.07 5.83
CA GLU A 25 16.26 -4.43 5.51
C GLU A 25 16.60 -4.59 4.03
N TYR A 26 15.76 -4.05 3.14
CA TYR A 26 15.94 -4.15 1.69
C TYR A 26 16.69 -2.96 1.08
N GLY A 27 17.02 -1.93 1.85
CA GLY A 27 17.77 -0.76 1.39
C GLY A 27 17.04 0.06 0.32
N PHE A 28 15.73 0.19 0.43
CA PHE A 28 14.94 0.94 -0.54
C PHE A 28 15.29 2.43 -0.56
N THR A 29 15.22 3.02 -1.73
CA THR A 29 15.37 4.46 -1.98
C THR A 29 14.09 5.07 -2.57
N ARG A 30 13.03 4.29 -2.67
CA ARG A 30 11.71 4.67 -3.17
C ARG A 30 10.64 4.04 -2.30
N VAL A 31 9.68 4.85 -1.89
CA VAL A 31 8.51 4.42 -1.12
C VAL A 31 7.27 4.98 -1.78
N VAL A 32 6.27 4.14 -1.96
CA VAL A 32 4.96 4.52 -2.50
C VAL A 32 3.91 4.19 -1.47
N GLU A 33 3.04 5.14 -1.15
CA GLU A 33 1.90 4.95 -0.26
C GLU A 33 0.62 5.33 -0.97
N THR A 34 -0.40 4.48 -0.89
CA THR A 34 -1.75 4.79 -1.34
C THR A 34 -2.67 4.93 -0.15
N GLY A 35 -3.48 6.00 -0.13
CA GLY A 35 -4.32 6.36 1.01
C GLY A 35 -3.58 7.19 2.07
N LEU A 36 -4.11 8.34 2.38
CA LEU A 36 -3.60 9.24 3.41
C LEU A 36 -4.70 9.52 4.43
N TYR A 37 -4.55 9.03 5.65
CA TYR A 37 -5.51 9.31 6.70
C TYR A 37 -5.35 10.74 7.24
N ASN A 38 -6.35 11.59 7.02
CA ASN A 38 -6.32 13.00 7.41
C ASN A 38 -5.06 13.76 6.91
N GLY A 39 -4.55 13.39 5.72
CA GLY A 39 -3.34 13.97 5.14
C GLY A 39 -2.05 13.55 5.85
N GLN A 40 -2.09 12.51 6.67
CA GLN A 40 -0.92 11.91 7.32
C GLN A 40 -0.54 10.62 6.60
N GLY A 41 0.72 10.48 6.22
CA GLY A 41 1.24 9.29 5.57
C GLY A 41 2.24 8.54 6.46
N SER A 42 2.15 7.22 6.47
CA SER A 42 3.12 6.34 7.11
C SER A 42 4.50 6.48 6.50
N SER A 43 4.56 6.77 5.20
CA SER A 43 5.79 6.98 4.43
C SER A 43 6.50 8.30 4.70
N TYR A 44 5.88 9.26 5.37
CA TYR A 44 6.49 10.59 5.64
C TYR A 44 7.77 10.50 6.47
N GLN A 45 7.94 9.45 7.25
CA GLN A 45 9.18 9.20 8.00
C GLN A 45 10.43 9.05 7.10
N PHE A 46 10.24 8.84 5.80
CA PHE A 46 11.34 8.67 4.83
C PHE A 46 11.59 9.92 3.98
N ILE A 47 10.88 11.03 4.22
CA ILE A 47 11.13 12.31 3.57
C ILE A 47 12.58 12.73 3.83
N GLY A 48 13.30 13.09 2.77
CA GLY A 48 14.73 13.42 2.82
C GLY A 48 15.68 12.20 2.80
N GLN A 49 15.16 10.97 2.88
CA GLN A 49 15.94 9.73 2.81
C GLN A 49 15.65 8.95 1.51
N ALA A 50 14.45 9.07 0.98
CA ALA A 50 13.98 8.37 -0.21
C ALA A 50 13.14 9.27 -1.11
N ILE A 51 12.88 8.80 -2.33
CA ILE A 51 11.79 9.31 -3.15
C ILE A 51 10.50 8.80 -2.54
N VAL A 52 9.71 9.68 -1.96
CA VAL A 52 8.40 9.37 -1.37
C VAL A 52 7.30 9.81 -2.33
N VAL A 53 6.49 8.86 -2.78
CA VAL A 53 5.32 9.10 -3.62
C VAL A 53 4.07 8.73 -2.82
N VAL A 54 3.08 9.60 -2.84
CA VAL A 54 1.80 9.34 -2.18
C VAL A 54 0.64 9.54 -3.15
N CYS A 55 -0.40 8.75 -2.99
CA CYS A 55 -1.63 8.83 -3.79
C CYS A 55 -2.83 8.95 -2.88
N ASP A 56 -3.74 9.88 -3.17
CA ASP A 56 -5.01 10.01 -2.45
C ASP A 56 -6.10 10.60 -3.34
N LEU A 57 -7.35 10.29 -3.04
CA LEU A 57 -8.51 10.86 -3.73
C LEU A 57 -8.74 12.34 -3.40
N ARG A 58 -8.33 12.77 -2.20
CA ARG A 58 -8.63 14.09 -1.67
C ARG A 58 -7.53 15.09 -2.00
N GLN A 59 -7.89 16.09 -2.77
CA GLN A 59 -6.96 17.15 -3.17
C GLN A 59 -6.31 17.83 -1.98
N GLU A 60 -7.06 18.08 -0.92
CA GLU A 60 -6.56 18.72 0.31
C GLU A 60 -5.43 17.93 0.98
N TRP A 61 -5.48 16.59 0.93
CA TRP A 61 -4.45 15.72 1.50
C TRP A 61 -3.24 15.63 0.59
N CYS A 62 -3.43 15.60 -0.72
CA CYS A 62 -2.33 15.70 -1.69
C CYS A 62 -1.59 17.03 -1.57
N ASP A 63 -2.33 18.14 -1.40
CA ASP A 63 -1.75 19.46 -1.17
C ASP A 63 -0.98 19.53 0.15
N GLN A 64 -1.49 18.89 1.18
CA GLN A 64 -0.79 18.78 2.47
C GLN A 64 0.50 17.97 2.32
N ALA A 65 0.44 16.79 1.69
CA ALA A 65 1.61 15.94 1.44
C ALA A 65 2.71 16.69 0.67
N SER A 66 2.32 17.49 -0.32
CA SER A 66 3.25 18.34 -1.07
C SER A 66 3.93 19.38 -0.17
N ARG A 67 3.20 19.96 0.80
CA ARG A 67 3.77 20.92 1.77
C ARG A 67 4.70 20.24 2.78
N GLU A 68 4.43 18.98 3.14
CA GLU A 68 5.31 18.18 4.02
C GLU A 68 6.62 17.78 3.32
N GLY A 69 6.68 17.88 1.99
CA GLY A 69 7.91 17.66 1.23
C GLY A 69 8.06 16.26 0.63
N VAL A 70 6.95 15.57 0.36
CA VAL A 70 6.99 14.33 -0.45
C VAL A 70 7.50 14.65 -1.85
N SER A 71 8.13 13.69 -2.50
CA SER A 71 8.71 13.88 -3.84
C SER A 71 7.65 14.02 -4.92
N LEU A 72 6.51 13.36 -4.74
CA LEU A 72 5.35 13.44 -5.64
C LEU A 72 4.08 13.11 -4.86
N ALA A 73 3.08 13.98 -4.93
CA ALA A 73 1.72 13.71 -4.49
C ALA A 73 0.80 13.61 -5.72
N VAL A 74 0.10 12.51 -5.86
CA VAL A 74 -0.82 12.22 -6.97
C VAL A 74 -2.24 12.24 -6.44
N CYS A 75 -3.06 13.17 -6.95
CA CYS A 75 -4.46 13.26 -6.57
C CYS A 75 -5.33 12.56 -7.61
N GLY A 76 -6.14 11.62 -7.17
CA GLY A 76 -7.07 10.88 -8.01
C GLY A 76 -7.22 9.43 -7.57
N ASP A 77 -8.19 8.75 -8.18
CA ASP A 77 -8.37 7.31 -7.97
C ASP A 77 -7.13 6.55 -8.47
N THR A 78 -6.60 5.67 -7.63
CA THR A 78 -5.42 4.88 -8.00
C THR A 78 -5.71 3.90 -9.13
N ARG A 79 -6.97 3.51 -9.36
CA ARG A 79 -7.39 2.75 -10.55
C ARG A 79 -7.01 3.43 -11.85
N ASP A 80 -7.01 4.77 -11.87
CA ASP A 80 -6.72 5.59 -13.04
C ASP A 80 -5.28 6.13 -13.06
N THR A 81 -4.69 6.34 -11.87
CA THR A 81 -3.43 7.10 -11.75
C THR A 81 -2.20 6.25 -11.49
N PHE A 82 -2.37 5.04 -10.94
CA PHE A 82 -1.28 4.24 -10.40
C PHE A 82 -0.25 3.79 -11.45
N GLU A 83 -0.67 3.48 -12.68
CA GLU A 83 0.27 3.21 -13.77
C GLU A 83 1.20 4.40 -14.07
N GLY A 84 0.70 5.64 -13.90
CA GLY A 84 1.51 6.85 -14.01
C GLY A 84 2.58 6.93 -12.92
N VAL A 85 2.24 6.52 -11.70
CA VAL A 85 3.18 6.41 -10.58
C VAL A 85 4.28 5.40 -10.89
N LEU A 86 3.93 4.21 -11.37
CA LEU A 86 4.91 3.18 -11.71
C LEU A 86 5.87 3.63 -12.82
N ARG A 87 5.38 4.38 -13.81
CA ARG A 87 6.23 4.98 -14.86
C ARG A 87 7.19 6.06 -14.35
N PHE A 88 6.83 6.75 -13.28
CA PHE A 88 7.71 7.71 -12.63
C PHE A 88 8.86 7.03 -11.87
N LEU A 89 8.66 5.81 -11.38
CA LEU A 89 9.66 5.07 -10.61
C LEU A 89 10.70 4.40 -11.53
N THR A 90 11.97 4.66 -11.27
CA THR A 90 13.09 4.16 -12.07
C THR A 90 13.81 2.95 -11.45
N GLY A 91 13.18 2.25 -10.53
CA GLY A 91 13.74 1.09 -9.84
C GLY A 91 12.81 0.53 -8.77
N PRO A 92 13.21 -0.56 -8.10
CA PRO A 92 12.36 -1.22 -7.12
C PRO A 92 11.94 -0.28 -5.98
N ALA A 93 10.78 -0.52 -5.41
CA ALA A 93 10.17 0.31 -4.40
C ALA A 93 9.56 -0.51 -3.26
N LEU A 94 9.41 0.13 -2.12
CA LEU A 94 8.58 -0.34 -1.02
C LEU A 94 7.18 0.26 -1.19
N PHE A 95 6.17 -0.57 -1.35
CA PHE A 95 4.77 -0.16 -1.45
C PHE A 95 4.08 -0.35 -0.11
N TRP A 96 3.28 0.64 0.28
CA TRP A 96 2.31 0.59 1.35
C TRP A 96 0.94 0.87 0.75
N LEU A 97 0.13 -0.17 0.58
CA LEU A 97 -1.19 -0.08 -0.02
C LEU A 97 -2.24 -0.03 1.08
N ASP A 98 -2.82 1.15 1.30
CA ASP A 98 -3.78 1.46 2.36
C ASP A 98 -4.94 2.32 1.81
N SER A 99 -5.17 2.24 0.48
CA SER A 99 -6.21 3.04 -0.17
C SER A 99 -7.56 2.36 -0.06
N HIS A 100 -8.49 3.02 0.64
CA HIS A 100 -9.88 2.59 0.70
C HIS A 100 -10.80 3.77 1.02
N LEU A 101 -12.03 3.69 0.52
CA LEU A 101 -13.08 4.64 0.89
C LEU A 101 -13.66 4.23 2.25
N VAL A 102 -13.55 5.12 3.23
CA VAL A 102 -14.29 5.02 4.48
C VAL A 102 -15.52 5.90 4.37
N VAL A 103 -16.68 5.28 4.18
CA VAL A 103 -17.98 5.94 4.26
C VAL A 103 -18.75 5.42 5.48
N GLU A 104 -19.65 6.23 6.02
CA GLU A 104 -20.44 5.85 7.20
C GLU A 104 -21.31 4.58 6.98
N ALA A 105 -21.67 4.30 5.72
CA ALA A 105 -22.35 3.07 5.34
C ALA A 105 -21.31 2.01 4.94
N GLU A 106 -21.19 0.93 5.72
CA GLU A 106 -20.24 -0.19 5.45
C GLU A 106 -20.40 -0.78 4.03
N GLU A 107 -21.61 -0.70 3.45
CA GLU A 107 -21.92 -1.23 2.11
C GLU A 107 -21.24 -0.45 0.96
N GLU A 108 -20.71 0.74 1.23
CA GLU A 108 -20.07 1.60 0.23
C GLU A 108 -18.53 1.63 0.37
N ASN A 109 -17.97 0.89 1.33
CA ASN A 109 -16.52 0.75 1.44
C ASN A 109 -15.99 0.06 0.19
N ASP A 110 -15.03 0.72 -0.46
CA ASP A 110 -14.45 0.28 -1.72
C ASP A 110 -12.91 0.35 -1.63
N SER A 111 -12.26 -0.68 -2.16
CA SER A 111 -10.80 -0.76 -2.20
C SER A 111 -10.32 -0.89 -3.65
N PRO A 112 -9.37 -0.06 -4.10
CA PRO A 112 -8.76 -0.19 -5.43
C PRO A 112 -7.66 -1.26 -5.48
N LEU A 113 -7.44 -2.01 -4.42
CA LEU A 113 -6.32 -2.92 -4.21
C LEU A 113 -6.06 -3.87 -5.39
N GLU A 114 -7.12 -4.51 -5.94
CA GLU A 114 -6.94 -5.43 -7.07
C GLU A 114 -6.38 -4.72 -8.31
N SER A 115 -6.80 -3.48 -8.55
CA SER A 115 -6.29 -2.66 -9.65
C SER A 115 -4.84 -2.21 -9.41
N GLU A 116 -4.50 -1.86 -8.16
CA GLU A 116 -3.13 -1.51 -7.78
C GLU A 116 -2.19 -2.71 -7.96
N LEU A 117 -2.59 -3.89 -7.50
CA LEU A 117 -1.83 -5.13 -7.69
C LEU A 117 -1.72 -5.52 -9.16
N ALA A 118 -2.81 -5.40 -9.94
CA ALA A 118 -2.81 -5.67 -11.38
C ALA A 118 -1.84 -4.75 -12.15
N ALA A 119 -1.63 -3.53 -11.68
CA ALA A 119 -0.64 -2.62 -12.24
C ALA A 119 0.79 -2.97 -11.79
N ILE A 120 1.00 -3.35 -10.52
CA ILE A 120 2.33 -3.69 -10.00
C ILE A 120 2.86 -4.98 -10.61
N LEU A 121 2.05 -6.04 -10.71
CA LEU A 121 2.49 -7.37 -11.13
C LEU A 121 3.25 -7.41 -12.48
N PRO A 122 2.82 -6.72 -13.55
CA PRO A 122 3.56 -6.69 -14.81
C PRO A 122 4.73 -5.67 -14.83
N TRP A 123 4.89 -4.88 -13.78
CA TRP A 123 5.91 -3.84 -13.74
C TRP A 123 7.32 -4.45 -13.63
N GLU A 124 8.25 -3.95 -14.44
CA GLU A 124 9.60 -4.53 -14.59
C GLU A 124 10.44 -4.63 -13.30
N HIS A 125 10.09 -3.87 -12.27
CA HIS A 125 10.76 -3.88 -10.98
C HIS A 125 9.99 -4.63 -9.89
N ALA A 126 8.80 -5.16 -10.18
CA ALA A 126 7.91 -5.80 -9.22
C ALA A 126 8.60 -6.91 -8.41
N ALA A 127 9.27 -7.83 -9.07
CA ALA A 127 9.91 -8.99 -8.44
C ALA A 127 11.02 -8.61 -7.41
N ARG A 128 11.53 -7.37 -7.46
CA ARG A 128 12.53 -6.84 -6.53
C ARG A 128 11.96 -5.83 -5.54
N SER A 129 10.66 -5.64 -5.58
CA SER A 129 9.91 -4.71 -4.71
C SER A 129 9.26 -5.46 -3.56
N VAL A 130 9.02 -4.78 -2.46
CA VAL A 130 8.19 -5.27 -1.37
C VAL A 130 6.83 -4.58 -1.45
N VAL A 131 5.75 -5.36 -1.29
CA VAL A 131 4.39 -4.83 -1.21
C VAL A 131 3.81 -5.21 0.15
N LEU A 132 3.45 -4.20 0.91
CA LEU A 132 2.76 -4.30 2.19
C LEU A 132 1.33 -3.80 1.99
N ILE A 133 0.35 -4.63 2.33
CA ILE A 133 -1.08 -4.30 2.17
C ILE A 133 -1.69 -4.25 3.55
N ASP A 134 -2.22 -3.11 3.90
CA ASP A 134 -2.82 -2.85 5.21
C ASP A 134 -4.25 -3.39 5.33
N ASP A 135 -4.77 -3.39 6.55
CA ASP A 135 -6.17 -3.62 6.88
C ASP A 135 -6.71 -5.00 6.50
N VAL A 136 -5.91 -6.06 6.71
CA VAL A 136 -6.32 -7.47 6.46
C VAL A 136 -7.67 -7.80 7.11
N ARG A 137 -8.00 -7.17 8.23
CA ARG A 137 -9.30 -7.32 8.92
C ARG A 137 -10.51 -6.91 8.07
N MET A 138 -10.30 -6.12 7.01
CA MET A 138 -11.35 -5.65 6.10
C MET A 138 -11.65 -6.64 4.97
N PHE A 139 -10.72 -7.55 4.67
CA PHE A 139 -10.84 -8.49 3.56
C PHE A 139 -12.08 -9.38 3.69
N GLY A 140 -12.76 -9.59 2.56
CA GLY A 140 -14.02 -10.33 2.48
C GLY A 140 -15.25 -9.59 3.02
N ARG A 141 -15.12 -8.29 3.35
CA ARG A 141 -16.23 -7.42 3.75
C ARG A 141 -16.56 -6.44 2.62
N SER A 142 -17.85 -6.18 2.43
CA SER A 142 -18.31 -5.22 1.42
C SER A 142 -17.63 -5.44 0.04
N ASN A 143 -17.03 -4.42 -0.54
CA ASN A 143 -16.33 -4.46 -1.84
C ASN A 143 -14.82 -4.72 -1.69
N TRP A 144 -14.38 -5.25 -0.55
CA TRP A 144 -12.99 -5.67 -0.39
C TRP A 144 -12.78 -7.07 -0.98
N PRO A 145 -11.62 -7.34 -1.61
CA PRO A 145 -11.30 -8.66 -2.13
C PRO A 145 -11.26 -9.70 -1.01
N VAL A 146 -11.39 -10.96 -1.36
CA VAL A 146 -11.15 -12.08 -0.44
C VAL A 146 -9.66 -12.26 -0.26
N ILE A 147 -9.20 -12.50 0.97
CA ILE A 147 -7.77 -12.59 1.28
C ILE A 147 -7.07 -13.70 0.48
N GLU A 148 -7.77 -14.83 0.28
CA GLU A 148 -7.26 -15.96 -0.49
C GLU A 148 -6.97 -15.57 -1.95
N ASP A 149 -7.82 -14.73 -2.55
CA ASP A 149 -7.65 -14.27 -3.94
C ASP A 149 -6.44 -13.34 -4.06
N VAL A 150 -6.25 -12.44 -3.08
CA VAL A 150 -5.07 -11.56 -3.04
C VAL A 150 -3.77 -12.35 -2.85
N VAL A 151 -3.77 -13.33 -1.96
CA VAL A 151 -2.61 -14.22 -1.77
C VAL A 151 -2.29 -14.97 -3.05
N LEU A 152 -3.30 -15.59 -3.69
CA LEU A 152 -3.12 -16.30 -4.97
C LEU A 152 -2.62 -15.39 -6.10
N MET A 153 -3.03 -14.12 -6.12
CA MET A 153 -2.55 -13.13 -7.09
C MET A 153 -1.06 -12.82 -6.88
N CYS A 154 -0.61 -12.73 -5.63
CA CYS A 154 0.74 -12.33 -5.27
C CYS A 154 1.76 -13.49 -5.25
N GLU A 155 1.34 -14.71 -4.86
CA GLU A 155 2.21 -15.89 -4.72
C GLU A 155 3.06 -16.25 -5.96
N PRO A 156 2.62 -16.02 -7.22
CA PRO A 156 3.51 -16.31 -8.36
C PRO A 156 4.80 -15.49 -8.39
N MET A 157 4.81 -14.32 -7.73
CA MET A 157 5.92 -13.37 -7.79
C MET A 157 6.69 -13.24 -6.47
N TRP A 158 6.01 -13.32 -5.33
CA TRP A 158 6.58 -13.05 -4.02
C TRP A 158 6.37 -14.20 -3.03
N ASP A 159 7.18 -14.23 -1.99
CA ASP A 159 6.85 -14.97 -0.78
C ASP A 159 5.83 -14.14 0.01
N VAL A 160 4.65 -14.75 0.22
CA VAL A 160 3.52 -14.05 0.82
C VAL A 160 3.28 -14.54 2.24
N THR A 161 3.18 -13.63 3.18
CA THR A 161 2.81 -13.91 4.57
C THR A 161 1.74 -12.93 5.04
N VAL A 162 0.88 -13.39 5.93
CA VAL A 162 -0.13 -12.54 6.58
C VAL A 162 0.18 -12.48 8.07
N LYS A 163 0.50 -11.29 8.55
CA LYS A 163 0.85 -11.10 9.96
C LYS A 163 0.54 -9.67 10.40
N ASP A 164 0.06 -9.51 11.63
CA ASP A 164 -0.17 -8.21 12.26
C ASP A 164 -1.06 -7.27 11.41
N ASP A 165 -2.18 -7.79 10.90
CA ASP A 165 -3.12 -7.05 10.05
C ASP A 165 -2.56 -6.59 8.69
N ILE A 166 -1.42 -7.13 8.25
CA ILE A 166 -0.71 -6.76 7.01
C ILE A 166 -0.43 -7.99 6.17
N VAL A 167 -0.78 -7.95 4.86
CA VAL A 167 -0.21 -8.87 3.87
C VAL A 167 1.17 -8.37 3.48
N ARG A 168 2.14 -9.26 3.51
CA ARG A 168 3.54 -8.97 3.23
C ARG A 168 4.01 -9.80 2.06
N CYS A 169 4.25 -9.15 0.93
CA CYS A 169 4.77 -9.74 -0.29
C CYS A 169 6.23 -9.32 -0.44
N VAL A 170 7.15 -10.27 -0.25
CA VAL A 170 8.59 -10.02 -0.29
C VAL A 170 9.25 -10.75 -1.46
N PRO A 171 10.34 -10.20 -2.05
CA PRO A 171 11.08 -10.87 -3.10
C PRO A 171 11.47 -12.30 -2.70
N ARG A 172 11.39 -13.22 -3.64
CA ARG A 172 11.91 -14.59 -3.48
C ARG A 172 13.43 -14.59 -3.61
N ASP A 173 14.08 -15.43 -2.81
CA ASP A 173 15.53 -15.70 -2.88
C ASP A 173 15.96 -16.37 -4.21
#